data_ddd0b2896d2bc8ca237cc38779615eca
#
_entry.id   ddd0b2896d2bc8ca237cc38779615eca
#
_cell.length_a   1.000
_cell.length_b   1.000
_cell.length_c   1.000
_cell.angle_alpha   90.00
_cell.angle_beta   90.00
_cell.angle_gamma   90.00
#
_symmetry.space_group_name_H-M   'P 1'
#
loop_
_entity.id
_entity.type
_entity.pdbx_description
1 polymer ?
#
loop_
_entity_poly.entity_id
_entity_poly.type
_entity_poly.pdbx_seq_one_letter_code
_entity_poly.pdbx_strand_id
1 'polypeptide(L)'
;MPCLRMLSRMITATKIPLHGSRSRRSSRNLGRYKDHPEVGERFAYMAAKDIEATGFFDGIDAIVPLPLSRKKKRRRGYNQCDYIAAGISRATGIPVIKGAVTRTTSNETQTHKNRDERWKNVEGIFSLADATLIEGKHILLIDDILTTGATLANCASTIQQGCSCRTSILTLAYTYNGI
;
A
#
# COMPACT_ATOMS: atom_id res chain seq x y z
N MET A 1 8.14 -0.16 19.63
CA MET A 1 7.46 -0.30 18.34
C MET A 1 6.10 -0.99 18.53
N PRO A 2 5.04 -0.28 18.92
CA PRO A 2 3.72 -0.92 19.20
C PRO A 2 2.87 -1.14 17.94
N CYS A 3 3.19 -0.48 16.81
CA CYS A 3 2.29 -0.43 15.63
C CYS A 3 2.18 -1.73 14.81
N LEU A 4 3.16 -2.66 14.91
CA LEU A 4 3.12 -3.90 14.13
C LEU A 4 2.22 -4.99 14.73
N ARG A 5 1.81 -4.88 16.00
CA ARG A 5 0.97 -5.90 16.67
C ARG A 5 -0.51 -5.86 16.26
N MET A 6 -0.97 -4.80 15.58
CA MET A 6 -2.37 -4.64 15.15
C MET A 6 -2.64 -5.03 13.69
N LEU A 7 -1.62 -5.39 12.92
CA LEU A 7 -1.79 -5.90 11.57
C LEU A 7 -2.18 -7.37 11.63
N SER A 8 -3.34 -7.74 11.08
CA SER A 8 -3.85 -9.11 11.13
C SER A 8 -2.96 -10.07 10.33
N ARG A 9 -2.46 -9.62 9.18
CA ARG A 9 -1.58 -10.40 8.27
C ARG A 9 -0.76 -9.45 7.41
N MET A 10 0.50 -9.81 7.14
CA MET A 10 1.35 -9.13 6.17
C MET A 10 1.98 -10.17 5.26
N ILE A 11 1.73 -10.07 3.97
CA ILE A 11 2.43 -10.87 2.95
C ILE A 11 3.08 -9.91 1.96
N THR A 12 4.34 -10.20 1.66
CA THR A 12 5.01 -9.63 0.50
C THR A 12 5.06 -10.71 -0.55
N ALA A 13 4.33 -10.53 -1.65
CA ALA A 13 4.29 -11.48 -2.76
C ALA A 13 5.61 -11.43 -3.54
N THR A 14 6.71 -11.82 -2.90
CA THR A 14 7.99 -12.00 -3.59
C THR A 14 8.51 -13.40 -3.37
N LYS A 15 8.12 -14.31 -4.26
CA LYS A 15 8.97 -15.37 -4.73
C LYS A 15 9.42 -15.07 -6.16
N ILE A 16 9.90 -13.89 -6.44
CA ILE A 16 10.83 -13.70 -7.54
C ILE A 16 12.20 -13.83 -6.88
N PRO A 17 12.90 -14.98 -6.98
CA PRO A 17 14.30 -15.02 -6.65
C PRO A 17 14.98 -14.11 -7.65
N LEU A 18 15.32 -12.91 -7.25
CA LEU A 18 16.36 -12.13 -7.91
C LEU A 18 17.66 -12.87 -7.63
N HIS A 19 17.83 -14.00 -8.33
CA HIS A 19 19.03 -14.82 -8.23
C HIS A 19 20.20 -13.99 -8.71
N GLY A 20 21.09 -13.72 -7.79
CA GLY A 20 22.49 -13.45 -7.91
C GLY A 20 22.97 -12.81 -9.21
N SER A 21 22.83 -11.51 -9.30
CA SER A 21 23.89 -10.69 -9.89
C SER A 21 23.76 -9.29 -9.29
N ARG A 22 24.85 -8.77 -8.75
CA ARG A 22 25.05 -7.38 -8.41
C ARG A 22 24.51 -6.50 -9.54
N SER A 23 23.26 -6.14 -9.52
CA SER A 23 22.69 -5.41 -10.63
C SER A 23 21.93 -4.23 -10.11
N ARG A 24 22.57 -3.06 -10.24
CA ARG A 24 21.88 -1.76 -10.38
C ARG A 24 20.80 -1.79 -11.48
N ARG A 25 20.63 -2.90 -12.20
CA ARG A 25 19.58 -3.16 -13.20
C ARG A 25 18.23 -3.54 -12.59
N SER A 26 18.18 -4.14 -11.41
CA SER A 26 16.94 -4.58 -10.79
C SER A 26 16.02 -3.40 -10.41
N SER A 27 16.58 -2.33 -9.84
CA SER A 27 15.80 -1.12 -9.54
C SER A 27 15.36 -0.35 -10.80
N ARG A 28 16.09 -0.47 -11.92
CA ARG A 28 15.68 0.13 -13.20
C ARG A 28 14.55 -0.63 -13.88
N ASN A 29 14.49 -1.95 -13.74
CA ASN A 29 13.41 -2.76 -14.32
C ASN A 29 12.10 -2.59 -13.52
N LEU A 30 12.18 -2.44 -12.20
CA LEU A 30 11.01 -2.06 -11.39
C LEU A 30 10.51 -0.64 -11.72
N GLY A 31 11.37 0.26 -12.22
CA GLY A 31 10.99 1.58 -12.70
C GLY A 31 10.14 1.53 -13.98
N ARG A 32 10.38 0.55 -14.85
CA ARG A 32 9.70 0.44 -16.16
C ARG A 32 8.23 0.06 -16.07
N TYR A 33 7.80 -0.76 -15.09
CA TYR A 33 6.38 -1.07 -14.95
C TYR A 33 5.58 0.15 -14.44
N LYS A 34 6.26 1.18 -13.91
CA LYS A 34 5.62 2.44 -13.51
C LYS A 34 5.10 3.26 -14.69
N ASP A 35 5.55 2.97 -15.89
CA ASP A 35 5.09 3.60 -17.13
C ASP A 35 4.06 2.70 -17.86
N HIS A 36 3.89 1.44 -17.36
CA HIS A 36 3.01 0.41 -17.90
C HIS A 36 2.13 -0.18 -16.80
N PRO A 37 1.07 0.52 -16.40
CA PRO A 37 0.22 0.11 -15.28
C PRO A 37 -0.45 -1.26 -15.48
N GLU A 38 -0.71 -1.64 -16.75
CA GLU A 38 -1.26 -2.95 -17.13
C GLU A 38 -0.34 -4.10 -16.75
N VAL A 39 0.98 -3.89 -16.73
CA VAL A 39 1.95 -4.89 -16.28
C VAL A 39 1.81 -5.14 -14.78
N GLY A 40 1.64 -4.06 -14.00
CA GLY A 40 1.38 -4.15 -12.56
C GLY A 40 0.10 -4.92 -12.24
N GLU A 41 -0.99 -4.66 -12.99
CA GLU A 41 -2.26 -5.38 -12.86
C GLU A 41 -2.10 -6.88 -13.14
N ARG A 42 -1.44 -7.22 -14.25
CA ARG A 42 -1.22 -8.62 -14.64
C ARG A 42 -0.36 -9.38 -13.62
N PHE A 43 0.71 -8.74 -13.14
CA PHE A 43 1.55 -9.29 -12.08
C PHE A 43 0.76 -9.53 -10.79
N ALA A 44 -0.05 -8.56 -10.37
CA ALA A 44 -0.88 -8.66 -9.20
C ALA A 44 -1.92 -9.79 -9.30
N TYR A 45 -2.51 -9.96 -10.50
CA TYR A 45 -3.41 -11.08 -10.78
C TYR A 45 -2.72 -12.44 -10.60
N MET A 46 -1.53 -12.62 -11.19
CA MET A 46 -0.77 -13.86 -11.08
C MET A 46 -0.35 -14.14 -9.64
N ALA A 47 0.20 -13.13 -8.95
CA ALA A 47 0.59 -13.25 -7.56
C ALA A 47 -0.59 -13.60 -6.64
N ALA A 48 -1.77 -13.01 -6.88
CA ALA A 48 -2.97 -13.33 -6.13
C ALA A 48 -3.39 -14.79 -6.33
N LYS A 49 -3.33 -15.30 -7.57
CA LYS A 49 -3.62 -16.71 -7.86
C LYS A 49 -2.65 -17.67 -7.18
N ASP A 50 -1.36 -17.32 -7.14
CA ASP A 50 -0.34 -18.15 -6.48
C ASP A 50 -0.54 -18.26 -4.97
N ILE A 51 -1.03 -17.20 -4.32
CA ILE A 51 -1.23 -17.17 -2.86
C ILE A 51 -2.66 -17.53 -2.43
N GLU A 52 -3.62 -17.59 -3.35
CA GLU A 52 -5.04 -17.88 -3.07
C GLU A 52 -5.19 -19.21 -2.29
N ALA A 53 -4.47 -20.24 -2.69
CA ALA A 53 -4.50 -21.56 -2.04
C ALA A 53 -3.98 -21.55 -0.59
N THR A 54 -3.32 -20.48 -0.15
CA THR A 54 -2.82 -20.36 1.24
C THR A 54 -3.90 -19.90 2.23
N GLY A 55 -5.11 -19.56 1.76
CA GLY A 55 -6.16 -18.95 2.58
C GLY A 55 -5.85 -17.50 3.00
N PHE A 56 -4.87 -16.84 2.36
CA PHE A 56 -4.51 -15.46 2.72
C PHE A 56 -5.65 -14.48 2.58
N PHE A 57 -6.49 -14.68 1.57
CA PHE A 57 -7.62 -13.79 1.28
C PHE A 57 -8.89 -14.10 2.08
N ASP A 58 -8.90 -15.17 2.89
CA ASP A 58 -10.07 -15.58 3.65
C ASP A 58 -10.50 -14.50 4.65
N GLY A 59 -11.77 -14.12 4.56
CA GLY A 59 -12.37 -13.11 5.43
C GLY A 59 -11.89 -11.67 5.13
N ILE A 60 -11.28 -11.40 3.97
CA ILE A 60 -11.02 -10.04 3.49
C ILE A 60 -12.27 -9.55 2.73
N ASP A 61 -12.84 -8.44 3.20
CA ASP A 61 -14.07 -7.87 2.66
C ASP A 61 -13.83 -6.87 1.53
N ALA A 62 -12.67 -6.20 1.53
CA ALA A 62 -12.38 -5.17 0.54
C ALA A 62 -10.87 -4.93 0.36
N ILE A 63 -10.49 -4.49 -0.84
CA ILE A 63 -9.15 -4.07 -1.20
C ILE A 63 -9.09 -2.54 -1.20
N VAL A 64 -8.15 -1.97 -0.47
CA VAL A 64 -7.94 -0.51 -0.39
C VAL A 64 -6.56 -0.18 -0.97
N PRO A 65 -6.48 0.43 -2.17
CA PRO A 65 -5.19 0.86 -2.72
C PRO A 65 -4.65 2.06 -1.96
N LEU A 66 -3.35 2.03 -1.62
CA LEU A 66 -2.68 3.14 -0.96
C LEU A 66 -2.76 4.40 -1.83
N PRO A 67 -3.27 5.53 -1.30
CA PRO A 67 -3.43 6.73 -2.10
C PRO A 67 -2.09 7.40 -2.43
N LEU A 68 -1.95 7.80 -3.68
CA LEU A 68 -0.81 8.56 -4.17
C LEU A 68 -0.99 10.05 -3.86
N SER A 69 0.10 10.79 -3.57
CA SER A 69 -0.01 12.24 -3.40
C SER A 69 -0.52 12.93 -4.67
N ARG A 70 -1.29 14.01 -4.52
CA ARG A 70 -1.86 14.79 -5.65
C ARG A 70 -0.80 15.18 -6.67
N LYS A 71 0.39 15.63 -6.22
CA LYS A 71 1.52 15.98 -7.08
C LYS A 71 2.00 14.81 -7.94
N LYS A 72 2.16 13.62 -7.32
CA LYS A 72 2.58 12.41 -8.03
C LYS A 72 1.50 11.93 -8.98
N LYS A 73 0.21 11.98 -8.57
CA LYS A 73 -0.93 11.59 -9.41
C LYS A 73 -1.06 12.50 -10.65
N ARG A 74 -0.90 13.83 -10.48
CA ARG A 74 -0.88 14.76 -11.62
C ARG A 74 0.26 14.49 -12.60
N ARG A 75 1.47 14.17 -12.09
CA ARG A 75 2.64 13.90 -12.93
C ARG A 75 2.54 12.57 -13.68
N ARG A 76 1.93 11.55 -13.08
CA ARG A 76 1.86 10.20 -13.64
C ARG A 76 0.56 9.91 -14.37
N GLY A 77 -0.50 10.67 -14.09
CA GLY A 77 -1.84 10.43 -14.62
C GLY A 77 -2.64 9.35 -13.89
N TYR A 78 -1.99 8.47 -13.13
CA TYR A 78 -2.62 7.32 -12.46
C TYR A 78 -1.92 6.96 -11.14
N ASN A 79 -2.57 6.08 -10.36
CA ASN A 79 -2.01 5.45 -9.15
C ASN A 79 -1.72 3.97 -9.43
N GLN A 80 -0.48 3.53 -9.27
CA GLN A 80 -0.09 2.13 -9.50
C GLN A 80 -0.87 1.16 -8.61
N CYS A 81 -1.11 1.55 -7.35
CA CYS A 81 -1.85 0.71 -6.40
C CYS A 81 -3.28 0.43 -6.87
N ASP A 82 -3.88 1.32 -7.70
CA ASP A 82 -5.20 1.08 -8.28
C ASP A 82 -5.20 -0.08 -9.27
N TYR A 83 -4.15 -0.23 -10.09
CA TYR A 83 -4.00 -1.32 -11.05
C TYR A 83 -3.66 -2.64 -10.35
N ILE A 84 -2.80 -2.58 -9.33
CA ILE A 84 -2.48 -3.74 -8.49
C ILE A 84 -3.77 -4.24 -7.82
N ALA A 85 -4.54 -3.35 -7.21
CA ALA A 85 -5.82 -3.67 -6.59
C ALA A 85 -6.82 -4.28 -7.59
N ALA A 86 -6.89 -3.76 -8.83
CA ALA A 86 -7.73 -4.30 -9.88
C ALA A 86 -7.31 -5.74 -10.28
N GLY A 87 -6.00 -6.00 -10.38
CA GLY A 87 -5.48 -7.35 -10.64
C GLY A 87 -5.84 -8.34 -9.56
N ILE A 88 -5.68 -7.98 -8.30
CA ILE A 88 -6.05 -8.82 -7.15
C ILE A 88 -7.58 -9.04 -7.13
N SER A 89 -8.36 -7.98 -7.29
CA SER A 89 -9.82 -8.06 -7.33
C SER A 89 -10.32 -9.00 -8.42
N ARG A 90 -9.72 -8.93 -9.61
CA ARG A 90 -10.06 -9.84 -10.72
C ARG A 90 -9.71 -11.31 -10.41
N ALA A 91 -8.66 -11.56 -9.64
CA ALA A 91 -8.25 -12.91 -9.25
C ALA A 91 -9.14 -13.51 -8.16
N THR A 92 -9.56 -12.69 -7.18
CA THR A 92 -10.18 -13.12 -5.93
C THR A 92 -11.67 -12.80 -5.83
N GLY A 93 -12.20 -11.92 -6.69
CA GLY A 93 -13.56 -11.39 -6.58
C GLY A 93 -13.77 -10.33 -5.49
N ILE A 94 -12.75 -10.02 -4.68
CA ILE A 94 -12.87 -9.06 -3.59
C ILE A 94 -12.99 -7.64 -4.16
N PRO A 95 -13.98 -6.83 -3.73
CA PRO A 95 -14.20 -5.50 -4.28
C PRO A 95 -13.10 -4.51 -3.91
N VAL A 96 -12.82 -3.55 -4.82
CA VAL A 96 -11.89 -2.45 -4.57
C VAL A 96 -12.65 -1.24 -4.07
N ILE A 97 -12.28 -0.73 -2.90
CA ILE A 97 -12.79 0.51 -2.32
C ILE A 97 -11.75 1.62 -2.49
N LYS A 98 -12.13 2.67 -3.21
CA LYS A 98 -11.34 3.89 -3.39
C LYS A 98 -11.98 5.04 -2.65
N GLY A 99 -11.17 5.99 -2.19
CA GLY A 99 -11.69 7.21 -1.56
C GLY A 99 -11.88 7.13 -0.05
N ALA A 100 -11.85 5.95 0.57
CA ALA A 100 -11.90 5.84 2.04
C ALA A 100 -10.74 6.59 2.70
N VAL A 101 -9.55 6.54 2.10
CA VAL A 101 -8.34 7.21 2.58
C VAL A 101 -7.80 8.13 1.50
N THR A 102 -7.32 9.32 1.91
CA THR A 102 -6.63 10.28 1.04
C THR A 102 -5.24 10.58 1.57
N ARG A 103 -4.33 10.95 0.66
CA ARG A 103 -3.00 11.42 1.04
C ARG A 103 -2.96 12.94 0.97
N THR A 104 -2.76 13.57 2.12
CA THR A 104 -2.58 15.01 2.22
C THR A 104 -1.21 15.41 1.66
N THR A 105 -1.13 16.54 0.99
CA THR A 105 0.15 17.11 0.56
C THR A 105 0.78 17.84 1.74
N SER A 106 1.91 17.35 2.23
CA SER A 106 2.63 17.92 3.38
C SER A 106 3.19 19.35 3.18
N ASN A 107 2.80 20.06 2.13
CA ASN A 107 3.37 21.38 1.81
C ASN A 107 2.51 22.57 2.28
N GLU A 108 1.32 22.35 2.84
CA GLU A 108 0.47 23.48 3.28
C GLU A 108 0.58 23.81 4.77
N THR A 109 1.35 23.03 5.55
CA THR A 109 1.48 23.24 7.01
C THR A 109 2.91 23.53 7.49
N GLN A 110 3.88 23.78 6.61
CA GLN A 110 5.30 23.94 7.02
C GLN A 110 5.77 25.39 7.17
N THR A 111 4.89 26.39 7.27
CA THR A 111 5.37 27.76 7.36
C THR A 111 5.66 28.24 8.79
N HIS A 112 5.26 27.57 9.85
CA HIS A 112 5.62 27.98 11.23
C HIS A 112 5.45 26.83 12.24
N LYS A 113 6.45 25.92 12.39
CA LYS A 113 6.45 25.06 13.59
C LYS A 113 7.84 24.64 14.08
N ASN A 114 8.03 24.74 15.39
CA ASN A 114 9.25 24.49 16.15
C ASN A 114 9.68 23.01 16.19
N ARG A 115 10.97 22.79 16.57
CA ARG A 115 11.70 21.52 16.53
C ARG A 115 11.07 20.37 17.34
N ASP A 116 10.29 20.68 18.37
CA ASP A 116 9.65 19.70 19.29
C ASP A 116 8.35 19.08 18.71
N GLU A 117 7.80 19.66 17.64
CA GLU A 117 6.61 19.14 16.95
C GLU A 117 6.94 18.13 15.84
N ARG A 118 8.22 17.84 15.56
CA ARG A 118 8.61 16.89 14.51
C ARG A 118 8.23 15.45 14.83
N TRP A 119 8.08 15.09 16.10
CA TRP A 119 7.60 13.76 16.52
C TRP A 119 6.08 13.61 16.35
N LYS A 120 5.31 14.70 16.42
CA LYS A 120 3.87 14.73 16.11
C LYS A 120 3.58 14.82 14.60
N ASN A 121 4.54 15.18 13.77
CA ASN A 121 4.39 15.38 12.33
C ASN A 121 4.56 14.11 11.48
N VAL A 122 4.61 12.94 12.07
CA VAL A 122 4.33 11.67 11.36
C VAL A 122 2.80 11.46 11.25
N GLU A 123 2.00 12.14 12.05
CA GLU A 123 0.54 12.23 12.02
C GLU A 123 0.12 13.26 10.96
N GLY A 124 -0.30 12.83 9.77
CA GLY A 124 -0.89 13.78 8.82
C GLY A 124 -0.56 13.57 7.35
N ILE A 125 0.17 12.49 7.01
CA ILE A 125 0.39 12.16 5.60
C ILE A 125 -0.89 11.61 4.96
N PHE A 126 -1.73 10.93 5.75
CA PHE A 126 -3.01 10.39 5.34
C PHE A 126 -4.15 10.97 6.17
N SER A 127 -5.33 10.99 5.60
CA SER A 127 -6.58 11.28 6.30
C SER A 127 -7.65 10.30 5.87
N LEU A 128 -8.48 9.88 6.82
CA LEU A 128 -9.68 9.09 6.56
C LEU A 128 -10.73 10.03 5.99
N ALA A 129 -11.02 9.87 4.70
CA ALA A 129 -11.94 10.76 3.99
C ALA A 129 -13.41 10.31 4.14
N ASP A 130 -13.62 8.98 4.16
CA ASP A 130 -14.93 8.39 4.38
C ASP A 130 -14.77 7.05 5.11
N ALA A 131 -15.01 7.06 6.43
CA ALA A 131 -14.92 5.89 7.28
C ALA A 131 -16.03 4.86 6.95
N THR A 132 -17.21 5.31 6.51
CA THR A 132 -18.38 4.44 6.31
C THR A 132 -18.12 3.37 5.25
N LEU A 133 -17.21 3.64 4.31
CA LEU A 133 -16.85 2.70 3.26
C LEU A 133 -16.14 1.45 3.79
N ILE A 134 -15.44 1.56 4.93
CA ILE A 134 -14.58 0.48 5.47
C ILE A 134 -14.89 0.12 6.92
N GLU A 135 -15.86 0.79 7.56
CA GLU A 135 -16.26 0.52 8.94
C GLU A 135 -16.70 -0.96 9.10
N GLY A 136 -16.22 -1.61 10.14
CA GLY A 136 -16.52 -3.01 10.47
C GLY A 136 -15.89 -4.06 9.55
N LYS A 137 -15.18 -3.64 8.48
CA LYS A 137 -14.62 -4.55 7.47
C LYS A 137 -13.21 -5.02 7.82
N HIS A 138 -12.84 -6.14 7.23
CA HIS A 138 -11.45 -6.57 7.11
C HIS A 138 -10.91 -6.11 5.75
N ILE A 139 -10.05 -5.10 5.73
CA ILE A 139 -9.51 -4.52 4.51
C ILE A 139 -8.11 -5.04 4.19
N LEU A 140 -7.81 -5.13 2.89
CA LEU A 140 -6.48 -5.41 2.38
C LEU A 140 -5.88 -4.12 1.81
N LEU A 141 -4.92 -3.54 2.54
CA LEU A 141 -4.19 -2.34 2.10
C LEU A 141 -3.07 -2.73 1.13
N ILE A 142 -3.07 -2.11 -0.05
CA ILE A 142 -2.15 -2.45 -1.15
C ILE A 142 -1.14 -1.34 -1.39
N ASP A 143 0.15 -1.72 -1.45
CA ASP A 143 1.23 -0.86 -1.97
C ASP A 143 2.06 -1.61 -3.02
N ASP A 144 2.83 -0.90 -3.83
CA ASP A 144 3.68 -1.49 -4.87
C ASP A 144 4.95 -2.11 -4.27
N ILE A 145 5.65 -1.38 -3.41
CA ILE A 145 6.97 -1.77 -2.88
C ILE A 145 7.07 -1.43 -1.39
N LEU A 146 7.38 -2.46 -0.60
CA LEU A 146 7.76 -2.29 0.79
C LEU A 146 9.25 -1.88 0.88
N THR A 147 9.52 -0.69 1.39
CA THR A 147 10.88 -0.23 1.73
C THR A 147 11.10 -0.32 3.24
N THR A 148 10.80 0.73 3.97
CA THR A 148 10.83 0.75 5.44
C THR A 148 9.49 0.38 6.08
N GLY A 149 8.42 0.31 5.31
CA GLY A 149 7.05 0.11 5.80
C GLY A 149 6.41 1.36 6.42
N ALA A 150 7.15 2.46 6.58
CA ALA A 150 6.66 3.66 7.26
C ALA A 150 5.39 4.24 6.62
N THR A 151 5.28 4.22 5.30
CA THR A 151 4.10 4.72 4.58
C THR A 151 2.86 3.87 4.87
N LEU A 152 3.00 2.55 4.81
CA LEU A 152 1.92 1.60 5.10
C LEU A 152 1.50 1.65 6.56
N ALA A 153 2.47 1.70 7.48
CA ALA A 153 2.21 1.81 8.91
C ALA A 153 1.45 3.11 9.25
N ASN A 154 1.84 4.24 8.65
CA ASN A 154 1.17 5.52 8.84
C ASN A 154 -0.28 5.49 8.31
N CYS A 155 -0.50 4.92 7.11
CA CYS A 155 -1.83 4.77 6.55
C CYS A 155 -2.71 3.85 7.41
N ALA A 156 -2.19 2.69 7.83
CA ALA A 156 -2.91 1.76 8.69
C ALA A 156 -3.24 2.39 10.06
N SER A 157 -2.33 3.15 10.66
CA SER A 157 -2.57 3.88 11.91
C SER A 157 -3.69 4.91 11.75
N THR A 158 -3.67 5.70 10.66
CA THR A 158 -4.73 6.68 10.36
C THR A 158 -6.11 6.00 10.24
N ILE A 159 -6.17 4.86 9.56
CA ILE A 159 -7.41 4.09 9.43
C ILE A 159 -7.90 3.62 10.80
N GLN A 160 -7.03 2.99 11.59
CA GLN A 160 -7.37 2.43 12.89
C GLN A 160 -7.76 3.46 13.95
N GLN A 161 -7.27 4.70 13.82
CA GLN A 161 -7.67 5.82 14.69
C GLN A 161 -9.06 6.36 14.36
N GLY A 162 -9.49 6.21 13.10
CA GLY A 162 -10.71 6.83 12.60
C GLY A 162 -11.88 5.86 12.35
N CYS A 163 -11.64 4.54 12.35
CA CYS A 163 -12.72 3.55 12.20
C CYS A 163 -12.35 2.18 12.82
N SER A 164 -13.38 1.41 13.15
CA SER A 164 -13.23 0.05 13.65
C SER A 164 -13.14 -0.93 12.47
N CYS A 165 -11.93 -1.20 11.98
CA CYS A 165 -11.72 -2.17 10.91
C CYS A 165 -10.44 -2.99 11.15
N ARG A 166 -10.37 -4.19 10.56
CA ARG A 166 -9.15 -4.98 10.52
C ARG A 166 -8.37 -4.64 9.27
N THR A 167 -7.04 -4.61 9.37
CA THR A 167 -6.17 -4.29 8.23
C THR A 167 -5.15 -5.39 8.02
N SER A 168 -5.13 -5.96 6.80
CA SER A 168 -4.04 -6.77 6.26
C SER A 168 -3.28 -5.96 5.22
N ILE A 169 -2.04 -6.34 4.93
CA ILE A 169 -1.18 -5.62 3.97
C ILE A 169 -0.66 -6.61 2.94
N LEU A 170 -0.70 -6.19 1.66
CA LEU A 170 -0.03 -6.88 0.57
C LEU A 170 0.81 -5.88 -0.23
N THR A 171 2.06 -6.28 -0.54
CA THR A 171 2.94 -5.56 -1.46
C THR A 171 3.49 -6.50 -2.51
N LEU A 172 3.69 -6.02 -3.74
CA LEU A 172 4.23 -6.86 -4.83
C LEU A 172 5.73 -7.09 -4.68
N ALA A 173 6.45 -6.16 -4.06
CA ALA A 173 7.89 -6.25 -3.90
C ALA A 173 8.34 -5.67 -2.56
N TYR A 174 9.55 -6.03 -2.15
CA TYR A 174 10.25 -5.37 -1.03
C TYR A 174 11.69 -5.08 -1.41
N THR A 175 12.26 -4.04 -0.80
CA THR A 175 13.69 -3.77 -0.93
C THR A 175 14.42 -4.43 0.24
N TYR A 176 15.32 -5.35 -0.07
CA TYR A 176 16.24 -5.91 0.92
C TYR A 176 17.42 -4.94 1.08
N ASN A 177 17.40 -4.16 2.15
CA ASN A 177 18.60 -3.46 2.59
C ASN A 177 19.38 -4.48 3.42
N GLY A 178 20.32 -5.18 2.77
CA GLY A 178 21.21 -6.10 3.46
C GLY A 178 21.91 -5.36 4.61
N ILE A 179 21.85 -5.98 5.79
CA ILE A 179 22.67 -5.66 6.95
C ILE A 179 24.11 -5.98 6.61
#